data_76e14134647dd1ecd52bb9521924dd83
#
_entry.id   76e14134647dd1ecd52bb9521924dd83
#
_cell.length_a   1.000
_cell.length_b   1.000
_cell.length_c   1.000
_cell.angle_alpha   90.00
_cell.angle_beta   90.00
_cell.angle_gamma   90.00
#
_symmetry.space_group_name_H-M   'P 1'
#
loop_
_entity.id
_entity.type
_entity.pdbx_description
1 polymer ?
#
loop_
_entity_poly.entity_id
_entity_poly.type
_entity_poly.pdbx_seq_one_letter_code
_entity_poly.pdbx_strand_id
1 'polypeptide(L)'
;MPTSFEISKSTNKFIEYGFTNNYYNLYNQSQLDLLTFFGNYYPKVTKLSQKDFQHGTYRITKPGYYLLTENISFAPNANISHNTSPNGKNILHNFQPTAEQLASGEYPFHPYHLGFFAAITVEANDVVIDLNGFTLSQHPMHYLQQRFFACIELANTPFIFGQGPGDFGNLIAPKRVYIKNGFIGRSSHHGIHGNGMESVILENISISHTEIAGVALNGGKNMIFRNISISQNNHDVPVLASYSHAMFIRPFLYSLQTKNKDAMLNLNGTPVSIGDVITALETEMINNVYLPFKNNQEVTGFFDNPTKLPDGAVYGILL
;
A
#
# COMPACT_ATOMS: atom_id res chain seq x y z
N MET A 1 0.70 23.87 20.52
CA MET A 1 0.43 23.77 19.07
C MET A 1 -1.07 23.70 18.93
N PRO A 2 -1.71 24.39 18.00
CA PRO A 2 -3.14 24.25 17.83
C PRO A 2 -3.42 22.80 17.39
N THR A 3 -4.28 22.15 18.13
CA THR A 3 -4.66 20.73 17.93
C THR A 3 -5.68 20.52 16.82
N SER A 4 -6.17 21.60 16.24
CA SER A 4 -7.04 21.59 15.07
C SER A 4 -6.57 22.62 14.07
N PHE A 5 -6.33 22.18 12.86
CA PHE A 5 -6.12 23.06 11.73
C PHE A 5 -7.48 23.64 11.34
N GLU A 6 -7.82 24.81 11.89
CA GLU A 6 -8.98 25.53 11.39
C GLU A 6 -8.66 26.03 9.99
N ILE A 7 -9.17 25.34 8.99
CA ILE A 7 -9.16 25.78 7.61
C ILE A 7 -10.15 26.96 7.55
N SER A 8 -9.63 28.13 7.80
CA SER A 8 -10.43 29.33 7.74
C SER A 8 -10.50 29.83 6.30
N LYS A 9 -11.50 30.65 6.07
CA LYS A 9 -11.90 31.26 4.79
C LYS A 9 -10.84 32.19 4.15
N SER A 10 -9.59 32.24 4.62
CA SER A 10 -8.55 33.14 4.14
C SER A 10 -7.30 32.36 3.74
N THR A 11 -6.86 32.55 2.49
CA THR A 11 -5.61 32.05 1.90
C THR A 11 -4.39 32.28 2.76
N ASN A 12 -4.38 33.36 3.54
CA ASN A 12 -3.24 33.73 4.35
C ASN A 12 -3.08 32.89 5.61
N LYS A 13 -4.12 32.23 6.11
CA LYS A 13 -4.05 31.48 7.36
C LYS A 13 -3.35 30.12 7.24
N PHE A 14 -3.39 29.48 6.09
CA PHE A 14 -2.58 28.28 5.85
C PHE A 14 -1.07 28.63 5.97
N ILE A 15 -0.72 29.77 5.45
CA ILE A 15 0.63 30.32 5.49
C ILE A 15 0.99 30.74 6.92
N GLU A 16 0.08 31.37 7.65
CA GLU A 16 0.30 31.82 9.03
C GLU A 16 0.54 30.66 10.01
N TYR A 17 -0.15 29.54 9.85
CA TYR A 17 -0.03 28.41 10.78
C TYR A 17 1.11 27.41 10.47
N GLY A 18 1.64 27.44 9.28
CA GLY A 18 2.65 26.48 8.87
C GLY A 18 3.96 27.07 8.38
N PHE A 19 3.97 28.34 7.97
CA PHE A 19 5.11 28.95 7.30
C PHE A 19 5.39 30.34 7.85
N THR A 20 6.56 30.49 8.48
CA THR A 20 7.08 31.81 8.79
C THR A 20 7.67 32.43 7.53
N ASN A 21 7.76 33.76 7.45
CA ASN A 21 8.33 34.49 6.31
C ASN A 21 9.71 33.97 5.86
N ASN A 22 10.45 33.31 6.73
CA ASN A 22 11.76 32.74 6.44
C ASN A 22 11.70 31.51 5.52
N TYR A 23 10.56 30.82 5.43
CA TYR A 23 10.41 29.65 4.56
C TYR A 23 10.01 30.00 3.13
N TYR A 24 9.44 31.17 2.88
CA TYR A 24 9.07 31.60 1.54
C TYR A 24 10.24 31.62 0.57
N ASN A 25 11.42 31.95 1.05
CA ASN A 25 12.64 32.00 0.23
C ASN A 25 13.17 30.58 -0.11
N LEU A 26 12.63 29.55 0.52
CA LEU A 26 13.03 28.15 0.28
C LEU A 26 12.18 27.45 -0.79
N TYR A 27 11.04 28.03 -1.14
CA TYR A 27 10.09 27.41 -2.08
C TYR A 27 10.08 28.16 -3.42
N ASN A 28 10.01 27.40 -4.51
CA ASN A 28 9.74 27.99 -5.81
C ASN A 28 8.25 28.40 -5.92
N GLN A 29 7.91 29.17 -6.96
CA GLN A 29 6.57 29.71 -7.12
C GLN A 29 5.50 28.59 -7.21
N SER A 30 5.78 27.49 -7.92
CA SER A 30 4.84 26.36 -8.01
C SER A 30 4.54 25.72 -6.65
N GLN A 31 5.53 25.66 -5.76
CA GLN A 31 5.36 25.14 -4.42
C GLN A 31 4.55 26.09 -3.53
N LEU A 32 4.77 27.42 -3.67
CA LEU A 32 3.98 28.42 -2.98
C LEU A 32 2.52 28.43 -3.45
N ASP A 33 2.29 28.27 -4.75
CA ASP A 33 0.95 28.18 -5.34
C ASP A 33 0.22 26.94 -4.79
N LEU A 34 0.93 25.81 -4.64
CA LEU A 34 0.40 24.60 -4.05
C LEU A 34 -0.02 24.80 -2.60
N LEU A 35 0.84 25.42 -1.79
CA LEU A 35 0.55 25.72 -0.39
C LEU A 35 -0.64 26.67 -0.24
N THR A 36 -0.73 27.66 -1.13
CA THR A 36 -1.85 28.60 -1.18
C THR A 36 -3.15 27.90 -1.57
N PHE A 37 -3.08 26.99 -2.54
CA PHE A 37 -4.22 26.18 -2.97
C PHE A 37 -4.83 25.40 -1.80
N PHE A 38 -4.03 24.64 -1.07
CA PHE A 38 -4.53 23.87 0.07
C PHE A 38 -5.05 24.73 1.23
N GLY A 39 -4.63 25.99 1.33
CA GLY A 39 -5.14 26.94 2.33
C GLY A 39 -6.59 27.37 2.09
N ASN A 40 -7.10 27.23 0.88
CA ASN A 40 -8.41 27.76 0.48
C ASN A 40 -9.52 26.72 0.39
N TYR A 41 -9.19 25.45 0.53
CA TYR A 41 -10.08 24.39 0.09
C TYR A 41 -10.51 23.47 1.24
N TYR A 42 -11.78 23.42 1.62
CA TYR A 42 -12.47 22.23 2.16
C TYR A 42 -13.69 22.56 3.01
N PRO A 43 -14.91 22.39 2.47
CA PRO A 43 -16.13 22.53 3.24
C PRO A 43 -16.58 21.23 3.93
N LYS A 44 -16.08 20.04 3.52
CA LYS A 44 -16.55 18.76 4.05
C LYS A 44 -15.39 17.80 4.32
N VAL A 45 -15.31 17.34 5.57
CA VAL A 45 -14.36 16.31 6.01
C VAL A 45 -15.01 14.94 5.91
N THR A 46 -14.34 14.00 5.19
CA THR A 46 -14.68 12.59 5.18
C THR A 46 -13.90 11.89 6.28
N LYS A 47 -14.60 11.32 7.25
CA LYS A 47 -14.00 10.57 8.35
C LYS A 47 -13.80 9.13 7.96
N LEU A 48 -12.60 8.61 8.19
CA LEU A 48 -12.21 7.22 7.91
C LEU A 48 -11.93 6.47 9.21
N SER A 49 -12.48 5.29 9.32
CA SER A 49 -12.34 4.39 10.47
C SER A 49 -12.03 2.96 9.98
N GLN A 50 -11.69 2.04 10.88
CA GLN A 50 -11.37 0.65 10.53
C GLN A 50 -12.44 -0.02 9.65
N LYS A 51 -13.72 0.32 9.84
CA LYS A 51 -14.84 -0.23 9.06
C LYS A 51 -14.75 0.08 7.56
N ASP A 52 -14.15 1.23 7.21
CA ASP A 52 -14.04 1.67 5.82
C ASP A 52 -13.00 0.85 5.02
N PHE A 53 -12.20 0.03 5.73
CA PHE A 53 -11.16 -0.84 5.18
C PHE A 53 -11.49 -2.33 5.27
N GLN A 54 -12.68 -2.71 5.76
CA GLN A 54 -13.05 -4.11 5.97
C GLN A 54 -13.19 -4.91 4.68
N HIS A 55 -13.60 -4.24 3.60
CA HIS A 55 -13.88 -4.90 2.33
C HIS A 55 -12.77 -4.72 1.29
N GLY A 56 -11.80 -3.84 1.55
CA GLY A 56 -10.71 -3.59 0.61
C GLY A 56 -10.07 -2.23 0.76
N THR A 57 -9.32 -1.86 -0.25
CA THR A 57 -8.70 -0.55 -0.41
C THR A 57 -9.74 0.57 -0.35
N TYR A 58 -9.48 1.59 0.45
CA TYR A 58 -10.25 2.83 0.38
C TYR A 58 -9.79 3.65 -0.83
N ARG A 59 -10.63 3.71 -1.86
CA ARG A 59 -10.33 4.42 -3.11
C ARG A 59 -10.77 5.88 -3.03
N ILE A 60 -9.83 6.81 -3.02
CA ILE A 60 -10.12 8.26 -3.05
C ILE A 60 -10.28 8.68 -4.51
N THR A 61 -11.51 8.64 -4.99
CA THR A 61 -11.88 8.99 -6.38
C THR A 61 -12.44 10.41 -6.53
N LYS A 62 -12.50 11.18 -5.44
CA LYS A 62 -13.03 12.56 -5.43
C LYS A 62 -12.10 13.48 -4.66
N PRO A 63 -11.99 14.75 -5.08
CA PRO A 63 -11.33 15.78 -4.28
C PRO A 63 -11.92 15.88 -2.89
N GLY A 64 -11.08 16.16 -1.87
CA GLY A 64 -11.60 16.35 -0.53
C GLY A 64 -10.58 16.21 0.59
N TYR A 65 -11.08 16.35 1.82
CA TYR A 65 -10.33 16.18 3.04
C TYR A 65 -10.74 14.87 3.72
N TYR A 66 -9.80 13.96 3.88
CA TYR A 66 -9.97 12.64 4.45
C TYR A 66 -9.22 12.56 5.77
N LEU A 67 -9.93 12.27 6.85
CA LEU A 67 -9.42 12.31 8.22
C LEU A 67 -9.52 10.93 8.87
N LEU A 68 -8.42 10.36 9.33
CA LEU A 68 -8.47 9.16 10.17
C LEU A 68 -9.06 9.50 11.53
N THR A 69 -9.90 8.61 12.05
CA THR A 69 -10.53 8.74 13.37
C THR A 69 -10.02 7.72 14.39
N GLU A 70 -9.21 6.77 13.94
CA GLU A 70 -8.61 5.71 14.75
C GLU A 70 -7.42 5.09 14.02
N ASN A 71 -6.67 4.23 14.71
CA ASN A 71 -5.64 3.41 14.07
C ASN A 71 -6.26 2.41 13.10
N ILE A 72 -5.68 2.28 11.91
CA ILE A 72 -6.10 1.35 10.88
C ILE A 72 -5.10 0.21 10.76
N SER A 73 -5.59 -1.01 10.90
CA SER A 73 -4.85 -2.23 10.60
C SER A 73 -5.49 -2.91 9.40
N PHE A 74 -4.87 -2.74 8.22
CA PHE A 74 -5.45 -3.15 6.95
C PHE A 74 -5.45 -4.67 6.77
N ALA A 75 -6.61 -5.28 6.92
CA ALA A 75 -6.89 -6.71 6.73
C ALA A 75 -8.22 -6.90 6.00
N PRO A 76 -8.27 -6.58 4.70
CA PRO A 76 -9.52 -6.59 3.94
C PRO A 76 -10.05 -8.02 3.79
N ASN A 77 -11.37 -8.18 3.77
CA ASN A 77 -12.03 -9.48 3.59
C ASN A 77 -11.58 -10.55 4.60
N ALA A 78 -11.08 -10.16 5.78
CA ALA A 78 -10.52 -11.08 6.77
C ALA A 78 -11.52 -12.15 7.26
N ASN A 79 -12.81 -11.86 7.22
CA ASN A 79 -13.89 -12.75 7.66
C ASN A 79 -14.45 -13.60 6.51
N ILE A 80 -14.01 -13.40 5.28
CA ILE A 80 -14.47 -14.15 4.13
C ILE A 80 -13.59 -15.38 3.98
N SER A 81 -14.18 -16.54 4.27
CA SER A 81 -13.52 -17.83 4.01
C SER A 81 -13.54 -18.11 2.52
N HIS A 82 -12.43 -17.83 1.86
CA HIS A 82 -12.25 -18.32 0.48
C HIS A 82 -11.78 -19.76 0.52
N ASN A 83 -12.65 -20.66 0.15
CA ASN A 83 -12.38 -22.11 0.00
C ASN A 83 -11.52 -22.39 -1.24
N THR A 84 -10.36 -21.75 -1.35
CA THR A 84 -9.50 -21.90 -2.54
C THR A 84 -8.26 -22.74 -2.28
N SER A 85 -8.05 -23.20 -1.04
CA SER A 85 -7.01 -24.21 -0.81
C SER A 85 -7.48 -25.55 -1.37
N PRO A 86 -6.76 -26.16 -2.31
CA PRO A 86 -7.08 -27.50 -2.83
C PRO A 86 -7.18 -28.58 -1.73
N ASN A 87 -6.57 -28.34 -0.59
CA ASN A 87 -6.51 -29.23 0.56
C ASN A 87 -7.62 -28.99 1.58
N GLY A 88 -8.61 -28.13 1.31
CA GLY A 88 -9.74 -27.86 2.21
C GLY A 88 -9.37 -27.21 3.55
N LYS A 89 -8.12 -26.81 3.74
CA LYS A 89 -7.64 -26.13 4.94
C LYS A 89 -7.59 -24.63 4.69
N ASN A 90 -8.58 -23.91 5.19
CA ASN A 90 -8.65 -22.44 5.16
C ASN A 90 -7.62 -21.80 6.11
N ILE A 91 -6.35 -22.02 5.88
CA ILE A 91 -5.29 -21.49 6.75
C ILE A 91 -4.80 -20.13 6.23
N LEU A 92 -4.76 -19.93 4.91
CA LEU A 92 -4.47 -18.65 4.31
C LEU A 92 -5.79 -17.91 4.11
N HIS A 93 -6.03 -16.88 4.92
CA HIS A 93 -7.09 -15.93 4.64
C HIS A 93 -6.77 -15.27 3.30
N ASN A 94 -7.66 -15.40 2.35
CA ASN A 94 -7.46 -14.78 1.05
C ASN A 94 -7.88 -13.30 1.14
N PHE A 95 -6.97 -12.44 1.55
CA PHE A 95 -7.15 -10.99 1.61
C PHE A 95 -7.18 -10.34 0.21
N GLN A 96 -7.84 -10.98 -0.73
CA GLN A 96 -7.96 -10.49 -2.11
C GLN A 96 -9.38 -10.01 -2.39
N PRO A 97 -9.59 -9.22 -3.43
CA PRO A 97 -10.93 -8.90 -3.90
C PRO A 97 -11.71 -10.19 -4.21
N THR A 98 -12.97 -10.25 -3.79
CA THR A 98 -13.86 -11.36 -4.14
C THR A 98 -14.23 -11.31 -5.61
N ALA A 99 -14.71 -12.43 -6.15
CA ALA A 99 -15.20 -12.47 -7.53
C ALA A 99 -16.35 -11.46 -7.75
N GLU A 100 -17.20 -11.27 -6.75
CA GLU A 100 -18.31 -10.31 -6.78
C GLU A 100 -17.80 -8.87 -6.79
N GLN A 101 -16.79 -8.55 -5.98
CA GLN A 101 -16.17 -7.23 -5.95
C GLN A 101 -15.50 -6.87 -7.28
N LEU A 102 -14.82 -7.82 -7.91
CA LEU A 102 -14.24 -7.65 -9.25
C LEU A 102 -15.33 -7.52 -10.32
N ALA A 103 -16.37 -8.36 -10.26
CA ALA A 103 -17.46 -8.34 -11.23
C ALA A 103 -18.34 -7.10 -11.14
N SER A 104 -18.53 -6.54 -9.93
CA SER A 104 -19.28 -5.29 -9.72
C SER A 104 -18.52 -4.04 -10.20
N GLY A 105 -17.20 -4.15 -10.41
CA GLY A 105 -16.33 -3.02 -10.73
C GLY A 105 -15.98 -2.15 -9.51
N GLU A 106 -16.33 -2.56 -8.30
CA GLU A 106 -15.87 -1.93 -7.06
C GLU A 106 -14.35 -1.86 -7.04
N TYR A 107 -13.71 -2.99 -7.40
CA TYR A 107 -12.27 -3.05 -7.65
C TYR A 107 -12.04 -3.46 -9.11
N PRO A 108 -11.58 -2.56 -9.99
CA PRO A 108 -11.30 -2.89 -11.38
C PRO A 108 -10.32 -4.06 -11.50
N PHE A 109 -10.65 -5.01 -12.38
CA PHE A 109 -9.87 -6.25 -12.50
C PHE A 109 -8.37 -6.00 -12.74
N HIS A 110 -8.02 -5.14 -13.68
CA HIS A 110 -6.62 -4.91 -14.05
C HIS A 110 -5.75 -4.46 -12.87
N PRO A 111 -6.08 -3.40 -12.11
CA PRO A 111 -5.27 -3.00 -10.95
C PRO A 111 -5.26 -4.02 -9.82
N TYR A 112 -6.36 -4.75 -9.61
CA TYR A 112 -6.56 -5.56 -8.41
C TYR A 112 -6.44 -7.08 -8.63
N HIS A 113 -6.04 -7.54 -9.83
CA HIS A 113 -5.98 -8.98 -10.12
C HIS A 113 -4.91 -9.74 -9.32
N LEU A 114 -3.94 -9.04 -8.75
CA LEU A 114 -2.94 -9.61 -7.84
C LEU A 114 -3.23 -9.34 -6.36
N GLY A 115 -4.38 -8.77 -6.03
CA GLY A 115 -4.80 -8.47 -4.67
C GLY A 115 -4.89 -6.99 -4.36
N PHE A 116 -5.16 -6.67 -3.08
CA PHE A 116 -5.21 -5.30 -2.59
C PHE A 116 -3.79 -4.75 -2.41
N PHE A 117 -3.34 -3.96 -3.33
CA PHE A 117 -1.98 -3.40 -3.38
C PHE A 117 -1.79 -2.13 -2.52
N ALA A 118 -2.86 -1.59 -1.95
CA ALA A 118 -2.79 -0.44 -1.04
C ALA A 118 -3.93 -0.43 -0.03
N ALA A 119 -3.71 0.20 1.13
CA ALA A 119 -4.81 0.51 2.04
C ALA A 119 -5.62 1.69 1.54
N ILE A 120 -4.96 2.73 1.04
CA ILE A 120 -5.59 3.90 0.40
C ILE A 120 -4.99 4.08 -0.99
N THR A 121 -5.83 4.22 -2.02
CA THR A 121 -5.42 4.75 -3.33
C THR A 121 -5.91 6.17 -3.50
N VAL A 122 -5.07 7.04 -4.07
CA VAL A 122 -5.43 8.41 -4.42
C VAL A 122 -5.56 8.50 -5.93
N GLU A 123 -6.80 8.51 -6.40
CA GLU A 123 -7.17 8.47 -7.82
C GLU A 123 -7.74 9.82 -8.31
N ALA A 124 -7.82 10.78 -7.41
CA ALA A 124 -8.32 12.13 -7.70
C ALA A 124 -7.27 13.20 -7.39
N ASN A 125 -7.40 14.34 -8.06
CA ASN A 125 -6.66 15.54 -7.71
C ASN A 125 -7.26 16.20 -6.46
N ASP A 126 -6.49 17.13 -5.85
CA ASP A 126 -7.00 18.01 -4.79
C ASP A 126 -7.44 17.22 -3.54
N VAL A 127 -6.53 16.41 -3.03
CA VAL A 127 -6.78 15.50 -1.91
C VAL A 127 -5.91 15.85 -0.70
N VAL A 128 -6.53 15.95 0.47
CA VAL A 128 -5.83 15.96 1.75
C VAL A 128 -6.12 14.67 2.50
N ILE A 129 -5.08 14.01 2.98
CA ILE A 129 -5.17 12.88 3.92
C ILE A 129 -4.53 13.35 5.23
N ASP A 130 -5.32 13.47 6.26
CA ASP A 130 -4.86 13.78 7.60
C ASP A 130 -4.93 12.52 8.47
N LEU A 131 -3.77 11.99 8.81
CA LEU A 131 -3.67 10.80 9.67
C LEU A 131 -4.07 11.13 11.13
N ASN A 132 -4.18 12.41 11.49
CA ASN A 132 -4.73 12.90 12.75
C ASN A 132 -4.09 12.25 14.00
N GLY A 133 -2.81 11.97 13.95
CA GLY A 133 -2.07 11.31 15.03
C GLY A 133 -2.26 9.79 15.11
N PHE A 134 -3.04 9.20 14.21
CA PHE A 134 -3.25 7.75 14.14
C PHE A 134 -2.28 7.07 13.20
N THR A 135 -2.24 5.74 13.31
CA THR A 135 -1.40 4.85 12.50
C THR A 135 -2.21 4.19 11.39
N LEU A 136 -1.71 4.24 10.17
CA LEU A 136 -2.15 3.40 9.07
C LEU A 136 -1.11 2.32 8.82
N SER A 137 -1.47 1.04 8.93
CA SER A 137 -0.53 -0.08 8.78
C SER A 137 -1.18 -1.30 8.13
N GLN A 138 -0.35 -2.11 7.50
CA GLN A 138 -0.75 -3.43 7.02
C GLN A 138 -0.83 -4.42 8.20
N HIS A 139 -1.91 -5.20 8.28
CA HIS A 139 -2.05 -6.25 9.29
C HIS A 139 -1.00 -7.36 9.06
N PRO A 140 -0.43 -7.98 10.12
CA PRO A 140 0.59 -9.02 9.97
C PRO A 140 0.21 -10.14 9.02
N MET A 141 -1.05 -10.59 9.08
CA MET A 141 -1.53 -11.68 8.22
C MET A 141 -1.67 -11.27 6.75
N HIS A 142 -2.06 -10.03 6.48
CA HIS A 142 -2.09 -9.50 5.12
C HIS A 142 -0.66 -9.29 4.60
N TYR A 143 0.24 -8.81 5.45
CA TYR A 143 1.66 -8.67 5.16
C TYR A 143 2.30 -9.98 4.69
N LEU A 144 1.96 -11.11 5.33
CA LEU A 144 2.44 -12.43 4.93
C LEU A 144 1.87 -12.95 3.59
N GLN A 145 0.86 -12.28 3.03
CA GLN A 145 0.16 -12.78 1.83
C GLN A 145 0.22 -11.81 0.64
N GLN A 146 0.48 -10.54 0.89
CA GLN A 146 0.52 -9.51 -0.15
C GLN A 146 1.88 -8.83 -0.18
N ARG A 147 2.64 -9.07 -1.25
CA ARG A 147 4.01 -8.55 -1.38
C ARG A 147 4.04 -7.10 -1.87
N PHE A 148 3.37 -6.80 -2.97
CA PHE A 148 3.28 -5.43 -3.47
C PHE A 148 2.18 -4.69 -2.74
N PHE A 149 2.58 -3.86 -1.79
CA PHE A 149 1.64 -3.12 -0.98
C PHE A 149 2.23 -1.77 -0.58
N ALA A 150 1.43 -0.72 -0.65
CA ALA A 150 1.71 0.56 -0.04
C ALA A 150 0.63 0.91 0.98
N CYS A 151 0.98 1.51 2.10
CA CYS A 151 -0.07 2.04 2.98
C CYS A 151 -0.89 3.10 2.24
N ILE A 152 -0.23 3.98 1.47
CA ILE A 152 -0.88 4.95 0.59
C ILE A 152 -0.23 4.86 -0.79
N GLU A 153 -1.05 4.59 -1.81
CA GLU A 153 -0.66 4.61 -3.22
C GLU A 153 -1.20 5.87 -3.89
N LEU A 154 -0.30 6.68 -4.46
CA LEU A 154 -0.67 7.88 -5.21
C LEU A 154 -0.91 7.53 -6.69
N ALA A 155 -1.80 6.59 -6.90
CA ALA A 155 -2.27 6.15 -8.20
C ALA A 155 -3.47 5.21 -8.05
N ASN A 156 -4.10 4.85 -9.17
CA ASN A 156 -5.14 3.82 -9.27
C ASN A 156 -4.58 2.41 -9.52
N THR A 157 -3.28 2.26 -9.71
CA THR A 157 -2.61 1.02 -10.08
C THR A 157 -1.19 0.98 -9.49
N PRO A 158 -0.68 -0.21 -9.11
CA PRO A 158 0.64 -0.32 -8.49
C PRO A 158 1.80 -0.19 -9.49
N PHE A 159 1.54 -0.32 -10.81
CA PHE A 159 2.58 -0.32 -11.83
C PHE A 159 2.22 0.60 -13.00
N ILE A 160 3.25 1.16 -13.62
CA ILE A 160 3.13 1.84 -14.92
C ILE A 160 2.85 0.80 -15.99
N PHE A 161 2.01 1.14 -16.96
CA PHE A 161 1.68 0.26 -18.07
C PHE A 161 2.93 -0.35 -18.71
N GLY A 162 2.93 -1.66 -18.86
CA GLY A 162 4.03 -2.42 -19.47
C GLY A 162 5.25 -2.66 -18.55
N GLN A 163 5.24 -2.20 -17.30
CA GLN A 163 6.36 -2.39 -16.37
C GLN A 163 6.09 -3.42 -15.27
N GLY A 164 4.86 -3.82 -15.06
CA GLY A 164 4.48 -4.83 -14.07
C GLY A 164 4.46 -6.25 -14.64
N PRO A 165 4.18 -7.25 -13.79
CA PRO A 165 4.10 -8.66 -14.19
C PRO A 165 2.83 -9.01 -14.98
N GLY A 166 2.04 -8.04 -15.39
CA GLY A 166 0.81 -8.22 -16.14
C GLY A 166 0.25 -6.89 -16.60
N ASP A 167 -1.00 -6.90 -17.07
CA ASP A 167 -1.71 -5.69 -17.43
C ASP A 167 -2.46 -5.12 -16.22
N PHE A 168 -2.01 -3.98 -15.74
CA PHE A 168 -2.61 -3.25 -14.62
C PHE A 168 -3.51 -2.07 -15.09
N GLY A 169 -3.70 -1.92 -16.40
CA GLY A 169 -4.47 -0.83 -16.97
C GLY A 169 -3.70 0.50 -17.04
N ASN A 170 -4.44 1.56 -17.30
CA ASN A 170 -3.86 2.90 -17.44
C ASN A 170 -3.63 3.56 -16.09
N LEU A 171 -2.45 4.12 -15.91
CA LEU A 171 -2.09 4.88 -14.71
C LEU A 171 -2.89 6.19 -14.65
N ILE A 172 -3.52 6.45 -13.51
CA ILE A 172 -4.04 7.77 -13.12
C ILE A 172 -3.18 8.27 -11.96
N ALA A 173 -2.30 9.21 -12.23
CA ALA A 173 -1.48 9.85 -11.22
C ALA A 173 -2.14 11.14 -10.73
N PRO A 174 -2.32 11.34 -9.41
CA PRO A 174 -2.98 12.51 -8.88
C PRO A 174 -2.09 13.75 -8.93
N LYS A 175 -2.74 14.92 -8.90
CA LYS A 175 -2.11 16.21 -8.72
C LYS A 175 -2.64 16.88 -7.47
N ARG A 176 -1.77 17.61 -6.78
CA ARG A 176 -2.07 18.35 -5.55
C ARG A 176 -2.62 17.44 -4.45
N VAL A 177 -1.69 16.68 -3.86
CA VAL A 177 -1.98 15.79 -2.72
C VAL A 177 -1.21 16.27 -1.50
N TYR A 178 -1.89 16.32 -0.36
CA TYR A 178 -1.30 16.67 0.92
C TYR A 178 -1.57 15.57 1.95
N ILE A 179 -0.50 14.91 2.43
CA ILE A 179 -0.59 13.86 3.45
C ILE A 179 0.12 14.38 4.70
N LYS A 180 -0.54 14.24 5.86
CA LYS A 180 -0.01 14.86 7.08
C LYS A 180 -0.40 14.19 8.39
N ASN A 181 0.37 14.54 9.45
CA ASN A 181 0.04 14.40 10.88
C ASN A 181 -0.21 12.98 11.34
N GLY A 182 0.76 12.11 11.32
CA GLY A 182 0.57 10.79 11.93
C GLY A 182 1.62 9.76 11.58
N PHE A 183 1.20 8.51 11.57
CA PHE A 183 2.12 7.40 11.50
C PHE A 183 1.75 6.45 10.35
N ILE A 184 2.76 5.98 9.64
CA ILE A 184 2.65 4.88 8.69
C ILE A 184 3.49 3.74 9.26
N GLY A 185 2.83 2.63 9.50
CA GLY A 185 3.41 1.45 10.11
C GLY A 185 3.83 0.39 9.09
N ARG A 186 3.72 -0.86 9.48
CA ARG A 186 4.11 -2.02 8.67
C ARG A 186 3.58 -1.97 7.24
N SER A 187 4.48 -2.23 6.29
CA SER A 187 4.15 -2.45 4.88
C SER A 187 5.12 -3.46 4.27
N SER A 188 4.59 -4.41 3.52
CA SER A 188 5.39 -5.41 2.81
C SER A 188 6.16 -4.86 1.60
N HIS A 189 6.02 -3.57 1.31
CA HIS A 189 6.81 -2.92 0.26
C HIS A 189 7.05 -1.44 0.60
N HIS A 190 6.07 -0.54 0.40
CA HIS A 190 6.26 0.89 0.62
C HIS A 190 5.31 1.47 1.68
N GLY A 191 5.77 2.51 2.37
CA GLY A 191 4.86 3.31 3.21
C GLY A 191 3.94 4.18 2.34
N ILE A 192 4.53 5.07 1.55
CA ILE A 192 3.85 5.89 0.54
C ILE A 192 4.52 5.64 -0.81
N HIS A 193 3.73 5.32 -1.81
CA HIS A 193 4.21 5.06 -3.17
C HIS A 193 3.43 5.87 -4.20
N GLY A 194 4.01 6.04 -5.38
CA GLY A 194 3.33 6.62 -6.52
C GLY A 194 4.26 6.77 -7.73
N ASN A 195 3.65 6.91 -8.91
CA ASN A 195 4.35 7.07 -10.17
C ASN A 195 3.79 8.28 -10.94
N GLY A 196 4.65 9.25 -11.27
CA GLY A 196 4.30 10.38 -12.13
C GLY A 196 3.34 11.42 -11.52
N MET A 197 3.17 11.43 -10.19
CA MET A 197 2.34 12.41 -9.49
C MET A 197 2.94 13.81 -9.56
N GLU A 198 2.11 14.81 -9.33
CA GLU A 198 2.52 16.22 -9.38
C GLU A 198 1.99 16.98 -8.16
N SER A 199 2.88 17.80 -7.57
CA SER A 199 2.51 18.70 -6.47
C SER A 199 2.06 17.93 -5.21
N VAL A 200 3.01 17.24 -4.56
CA VAL A 200 2.77 16.44 -3.34
C VAL A 200 3.42 17.10 -2.13
N ILE A 201 2.67 17.21 -1.05
CA ILE A 201 3.18 17.63 0.25
C ILE A 201 3.07 16.45 1.24
N LEU A 202 4.19 16.09 1.87
CA LEU A 202 4.23 15.19 3.02
C LEU A 202 4.72 15.97 4.22
N GLU A 203 3.94 15.96 5.32
CA GLU A 203 4.25 16.79 6.48
C GLU A 203 3.90 16.12 7.80
N ASN A 204 4.81 16.21 8.78
CA ASN A 204 4.61 15.66 10.13
C ASN A 204 4.23 14.17 10.11
N ILE A 205 4.98 13.35 9.39
CA ILE A 205 4.72 11.92 9.25
C ILE A 205 5.93 11.14 9.76
N SER A 206 5.65 10.13 10.59
CA SER A 206 6.63 9.13 10.97
C SER A 206 6.31 7.81 10.26
N ILE A 207 7.30 7.22 9.59
CA ILE A 207 7.16 5.98 8.84
C ILE A 207 8.11 4.94 9.42
N SER A 208 7.63 3.71 9.61
CA SER A 208 8.44 2.62 10.13
C SER A 208 7.99 1.26 9.60
N HIS A 209 8.87 0.26 9.69
CA HIS A 209 8.55 -1.13 9.34
C HIS A 209 8.11 -1.31 7.87
N THR A 210 8.76 -0.60 6.95
CA THR A 210 8.58 -0.79 5.50
C THR A 210 9.73 -1.63 4.95
N GLU A 211 9.43 -2.54 4.01
CA GLU A 211 10.46 -3.45 3.49
C GLU A 211 11.40 -2.80 2.49
N ILE A 212 10.87 -1.96 1.60
CA ILE A 212 11.65 -1.39 0.50
C ILE A 212 11.90 0.10 0.72
N ALA A 213 10.86 0.89 0.89
CA ALA A 213 11.04 2.32 1.14
C ALA A 213 9.93 2.89 2.03
N GLY A 214 10.29 3.85 2.88
CA GLY A 214 9.31 4.65 3.60
C GLY A 214 8.47 5.47 2.61
N VAL A 215 9.13 6.14 1.67
CA VAL A 215 8.50 6.92 0.60
C VAL A 215 9.18 6.58 -0.72
N ALA A 216 8.41 6.24 -1.75
CA ALA A 216 8.90 6.01 -3.11
C ALA A 216 7.99 6.73 -4.12
N LEU A 217 8.42 7.89 -4.62
CA LEU A 217 7.65 8.76 -5.51
C LEU A 217 8.37 8.93 -6.85
N ASN A 218 8.22 7.94 -7.71
CA ASN A 218 8.95 7.83 -8.96
C ASN A 218 8.47 8.87 -10.00
N GLY A 219 9.39 9.69 -10.50
CA GLY A 219 9.08 10.69 -11.51
C GLY A 219 8.12 11.80 -11.06
N GLY A 220 8.02 12.02 -9.75
CA GLY A 220 7.20 13.07 -9.17
C GLY A 220 7.73 14.48 -9.46
N LYS A 221 6.83 15.46 -9.51
CA LYS A 221 7.16 16.87 -9.73
C LYS A 221 6.61 17.73 -8.58
N ASN A 222 7.37 18.79 -8.22
CA ASN A 222 6.95 19.77 -7.21
C ASN A 222 6.59 19.12 -5.87
N MET A 223 7.55 18.45 -5.24
CA MET A 223 7.33 17.77 -3.97
C MET A 223 7.89 18.54 -2.78
N ILE A 224 7.17 18.53 -1.68
CA ILE A 224 7.58 19.14 -0.41
C ILE A 224 7.56 18.07 0.67
N PHE A 225 8.70 17.87 1.32
CA PHE A 225 8.83 17.00 2.48
C PHE A 225 9.19 17.85 3.70
N ARG A 226 8.36 17.83 4.73
CA ARG A 226 8.58 18.60 5.93
C ARG A 226 8.31 17.78 7.19
N ASN A 227 9.30 17.75 8.10
CA ASN A 227 9.21 16.99 9.33
C ASN A 227 8.81 15.52 9.10
N ILE A 228 9.57 14.85 8.24
CA ILE A 228 9.40 13.42 7.93
C ILE A 228 10.47 12.67 8.71
N SER A 229 10.04 11.66 9.47
CA SER A 229 10.91 10.72 10.15
C SER A 229 10.70 9.34 9.57
N ILE A 230 11.76 8.67 9.12
CA ILE A 230 11.70 7.31 8.61
C ILE A 230 12.70 6.48 9.41
N SER A 231 12.20 5.43 10.04
CA SER A 231 13.01 4.48 10.79
C SER A 231 12.76 3.07 10.29
N GLN A 232 13.86 2.37 10.01
CA GLN A 232 13.85 0.96 9.63
C GLN A 232 14.16 0.13 10.88
N ASN A 233 13.19 0.07 11.78
CA ASN A 233 13.30 -0.78 12.96
C ASN A 233 13.07 -2.24 12.58
N ASN A 234 13.51 -3.16 13.44
CA ASN A 234 13.32 -4.59 13.23
C ASN A 234 11.85 -4.90 12.91
N HIS A 235 11.65 -5.70 11.87
CA HIS A 235 10.31 -6.14 11.49
C HIS A 235 9.75 -7.08 12.53
N ASP A 236 8.50 -6.88 12.91
CA ASP A 236 7.75 -7.80 13.79
C ASP A 236 7.54 -9.18 13.12
N VAL A 237 7.59 -9.20 11.79
CA VAL A 237 7.43 -10.39 10.97
C VAL A 237 8.68 -10.56 10.13
N PRO A 238 9.43 -11.64 10.30
CA PRO A 238 10.61 -11.89 9.50
C PRO A 238 10.22 -12.11 8.04
N VAL A 239 10.92 -11.45 7.12
CA VAL A 239 10.78 -11.66 5.69
C VAL A 239 11.93 -12.47 5.19
N LEU A 240 11.61 -13.53 4.49
CA LEU A 240 12.56 -14.38 3.81
C LEU A 240 12.51 -14.06 2.32
N ALA A 241 13.64 -13.88 1.66
CA ALA A 241 13.68 -13.51 0.25
C ALA A 241 12.87 -14.48 -0.63
N SER A 242 13.04 -15.80 -0.40
CA SER A 242 12.25 -16.81 -1.10
C SER A 242 10.76 -16.74 -0.82
N TYR A 243 10.40 -16.40 0.42
CA TYR A 243 8.99 -16.21 0.81
C TYR A 243 8.38 -14.97 0.19
N SER A 244 9.12 -13.87 0.14
CA SER A 244 8.65 -12.65 -0.50
C SER A 244 8.42 -12.84 -2.01
N HIS A 245 9.26 -13.60 -2.67
CA HIS A 245 9.03 -14.02 -4.06
C HIS A 245 7.80 -14.93 -4.20
N ALA A 246 7.59 -15.85 -3.28
CA ALA A 246 6.40 -16.71 -3.27
C ALA A 246 5.10 -15.91 -3.09
N MET A 247 5.10 -14.91 -2.21
CA MET A 247 3.97 -14.00 -2.03
C MET A 247 3.62 -13.23 -3.30
N PHE A 248 4.62 -12.87 -4.10
CA PHE A 248 4.41 -12.21 -5.38
C PHE A 248 3.91 -13.17 -6.46
N ILE A 249 4.52 -14.34 -6.56
CA ILE A 249 4.21 -15.33 -7.62
C ILE A 249 2.82 -15.93 -7.40
N ARG A 250 2.41 -16.17 -6.17
CA ARG A 250 1.13 -16.82 -5.84
C ARG A 250 -0.08 -16.16 -6.51
N PRO A 251 -0.39 -14.87 -6.31
CA PRO A 251 -1.52 -14.24 -6.98
C PRO A 251 -1.38 -14.18 -8.50
N PHE A 252 -0.16 -14.11 -9.01
CA PHE A 252 0.09 -14.18 -10.44
C PHE A 252 -0.28 -15.57 -11.02
N LEU A 253 0.07 -16.65 -10.34
CA LEU A 253 -0.32 -18.01 -10.74
C LEU A 253 -1.84 -18.20 -10.73
N TYR A 254 -2.54 -17.67 -9.72
CA TYR A 254 -4.01 -17.68 -9.71
C TYR A 254 -4.62 -16.91 -10.88
N SER A 255 -4.06 -15.76 -11.22
CA SER A 255 -4.48 -15.00 -12.40
C SER A 255 -4.29 -15.78 -13.71
N LEU A 256 -3.17 -16.50 -13.85
CA LEU A 256 -2.92 -17.37 -15.01
C LEU A 256 -3.91 -18.54 -15.06
N GLN A 257 -4.13 -19.20 -13.92
CA GLN A 257 -5.08 -20.33 -13.83
C GLN A 257 -6.51 -19.90 -14.17
N THR A 258 -6.92 -18.70 -13.78
CA THR A 258 -8.23 -18.15 -14.12
C THR A 258 -8.39 -17.94 -15.62
N LYS A 259 -7.33 -17.53 -16.31
CA LYS A 259 -7.32 -17.32 -17.76
C LYS A 259 -7.26 -18.63 -18.54
N ASN A 260 -6.55 -19.62 -18.03
CA ASN A 260 -6.42 -20.94 -18.64
C ASN A 260 -6.22 -22.02 -17.56
N LYS A 261 -7.29 -22.77 -17.27
CA LYS A 261 -7.29 -23.82 -16.24
C LYS A 261 -6.34 -24.97 -16.51
N ASP A 262 -6.09 -25.26 -17.78
CA ASP A 262 -5.25 -26.37 -18.23
C ASP A 262 -3.81 -25.93 -18.56
N ALA A 263 -3.45 -24.69 -18.20
CA ALA A 263 -2.12 -24.18 -18.48
C ALA A 263 -1.06 -24.98 -17.71
N MET A 264 0.03 -25.29 -18.42
CA MET A 264 1.18 -25.98 -17.89
C MET A 264 2.38 -25.05 -17.82
N LEU A 265 3.16 -25.17 -16.77
CA LEU A 265 4.46 -24.53 -16.63
C LEU A 265 5.55 -25.54 -16.93
N ASN A 266 6.59 -25.11 -17.59
CA ASN A 266 7.78 -25.96 -17.79
C ASN A 266 8.78 -25.67 -16.66
N LEU A 267 8.89 -26.58 -15.70
CA LEU A 267 9.87 -26.52 -14.63
C LEU A 267 11.03 -27.45 -14.93
N ASN A 268 12.15 -26.90 -15.36
CA ASN A 268 13.36 -27.65 -15.69
C ASN A 268 13.14 -28.79 -16.69
N GLY A 269 12.32 -28.54 -17.73
CA GLY A 269 11.98 -29.53 -18.74
C GLY A 269 10.78 -30.42 -18.42
N THR A 270 10.24 -30.33 -17.21
CA THR A 270 9.07 -31.10 -16.79
C THR A 270 7.82 -30.22 -16.85
N PRO A 271 6.77 -30.60 -17.59
CA PRO A 271 5.50 -29.91 -17.58
C PRO A 271 4.75 -30.18 -16.27
N VAL A 272 4.37 -29.11 -15.58
CA VAL A 272 3.62 -29.18 -14.30
C VAL A 272 2.41 -28.27 -14.41
N SER A 273 1.25 -28.73 -13.93
CA SER A 273 0.05 -27.90 -13.94
C SER A 273 0.20 -26.68 -13.04
N ILE A 274 -0.39 -25.55 -13.43
CA ILE A 274 -0.39 -24.35 -12.59
C ILE A 274 -1.04 -24.65 -11.22
N GLY A 275 -2.08 -25.48 -11.19
CA GLY A 275 -2.74 -25.90 -9.95
C GLY A 275 -1.81 -26.66 -8.99
N ASP A 276 -0.97 -27.56 -9.51
CA ASP A 276 0.01 -28.29 -8.70
C ASP A 276 1.10 -27.34 -8.16
N VAL A 277 1.55 -26.39 -8.97
CA VAL A 277 2.52 -25.37 -8.53
C VAL A 277 1.93 -24.48 -7.43
N ILE A 278 0.67 -24.03 -7.56
CA ILE A 278 -0.02 -23.26 -6.52
C ILE A 278 -0.11 -24.09 -5.23
N THR A 279 -0.52 -25.37 -5.35
CA THR A 279 -0.66 -26.25 -4.19
C THR A 279 0.67 -26.48 -3.47
N ALA A 280 1.74 -26.72 -4.19
CA ALA A 280 3.06 -26.88 -3.64
C ALA A 280 3.53 -25.59 -2.93
N LEU A 281 3.39 -24.44 -3.62
CA LEU A 281 3.78 -23.14 -3.09
C LEU A 281 3.03 -22.81 -1.79
N GLU A 282 1.71 -22.98 -1.77
CA GLU A 282 0.88 -22.72 -0.58
C GLU A 282 1.22 -23.67 0.57
N THR A 283 1.50 -24.94 0.28
CA THR A 283 1.92 -25.90 1.29
C THR A 283 3.19 -25.43 2.00
N GLU A 284 4.18 -24.99 1.23
CA GLU A 284 5.44 -24.45 1.76
C GLU A 284 5.20 -23.16 2.56
N MET A 285 4.42 -22.22 2.02
CA MET A 285 4.07 -20.98 2.72
C MET A 285 3.39 -21.24 4.07
N ILE A 286 2.47 -22.20 4.10
CA ILE A 286 1.73 -22.54 5.32
C ILE A 286 2.66 -23.19 6.35
N ASN A 287 3.40 -24.21 5.97
CA ASN A 287 4.15 -25.03 6.91
C ASN A 287 5.39 -24.31 7.44
N ASN A 288 6.08 -23.57 6.62
CA ASN A 288 7.39 -23.00 6.97
C ASN A 288 7.33 -21.55 7.44
N VAL A 289 6.24 -20.83 7.18
CA VAL A 289 6.11 -19.43 7.61
C VAL A 289 4.85 -19.18 8.40
N TYR A 290 3.68 -19.50 7.85
CA TYR A 290 2.41 -19.09 8.42
C TYR A 290 2.08 -19.77 9.75
N LEU A 291 2.19 -21.09 9.81
CA LEU A 291 1.94 -21.85 11.04
C LEU A 291 2.98 -21.56 12.12
N PRO A 292 4.29 -21.52 11.83
CA PRO A 292 5.28 -21.09 12.80
C PRO A 292 4.99 -19.71 13.37
N PHE A 293 4.72 -18.71 12.50
CA PHE A 293 4.38 -17.37 12.94
C PHE A 293 3.14 -17.33 13.86
N LYS A 294 2.05 -17.99 13.44
CA LYS A 294 0.81 -18.07 14.23
C LYS A 294 1.01 -18.72 15.59
N ASN A 295 1.92 -19.67 15.69
CA ASN A 295 2.20 -20.42 16.91
C ASN A 295 3.35 -19.81 17.73
N ASN A 296 3.82 -18.59 17.41
CA ASN A 296 4.99 -17.95 18.03
C ASN A 296 6.26 -18.83 17.99
N GLN A 297 6.40 -19.65 16.95
CA GLN A 297 7.59 -20.45 16.68
C GLN A 297 8.55 -19.70 15.76
N GLU A 298 9.80 -20.10 15.75
CA GLU A 298 10.77 -19.52 14.82
C GLU A 298 10.36 -19.84 13.37
N VAL A 299 10.37 -18.81 12.52
CA VAL A 299 10.14 -18.96 11.08
C VAL A 299 11.46 -19.35 10.44
N THR A 300 11.58 -20.60 10.04
CA THR A 300 12.85 -21.16 9.52
C THR A 300 13.09 -20.90 8.03
N GLY A 301 12.03 -20.65 7.26
CA GLY A 301 12.16 -20.27 5.85
C GLY A 301 11.62 -21.28 4.86
N PHE A 302 11.81 -20.96 3.60
CA PHE A 302 11.44 -21.79 2.46
C PHE A 302 12.62 -22.70 2.05
N PHE A 303 12.33 -23.93 1.69
CA PHE A 303 13.30 -24.87 1.07
C PHE A 303 14.64 -24.97 1.81
N ASP A 304 14.61 -25.10 3.12
CA ASP A 304 15.81 -25.24 3.96
C ASP A 304 16.86 -24.12 3.78
N ASN A 305 16.48 -23.00 3.19
CA ASN A 305 17.35 -21.84 3.01
C ASN A 305 16.84 -20.63 3.80
N PRO A 306 17.18 -20.52 5.09
CA PRO A 306 16.66 -19.49 5.99
C PRO A 306 17.37 -18.15 5.79
N THR A 307 17.30 -17.55 4.62
CA THR A 307 17.80 -16.18 4.44
C THR A 307 16.78 -15.20 4.96
N LYS A 308 17.02 -14.65 6.14
CA LYS A 308 16.24 -13.56 6.75
C LYS A 308 16.73 -12.20 6.24
N LEU A 309 16.96 -12.08 4.96
CA LEU A 309 17.38 -10.82 4.37
C LEU A 309 16.17 -10.10 3.77
N PRO A 310 16.08 -8.77 3.93
CA PRO A 310 15.10 -8.00 3.20
C PRO A 310 15.27 -8.19 1.70
N ASP A 311 14.17 -8.18 0.98
CA ASP A 311 14.15 -8.33 -0.47
C ASP A 311 14.53 -7.00 -1.14
N GLY A 312 15.82 -6.80 -1.31
CA GLY A 312 16.38 -5.61 -1.92
C GLY A 312 16.92 -4.57 -0.94
N ALA A 313 17.31 -3.44 -1.45
CA ALA A 313 17.81 -2.33 -0.65
C ALA A 313 16.66 -1.60 0.06
N VAL A 314 16.91 -1.23 1.31
CA VAL A 314 15.94 -0.48 2.11
C VAL A 314 16.26 1.01 1.98
N TYR A 315 15.29 1.79 1.52
CA TYR A 315 15.42 3.22 1.33
C TYR A 315 14.53 4.01 2.30
N GLY A 316 15.02 5.14 2.78
CA GLY A 316 14.16 6.11 3.47
C GLY A 316 13.21 6.75 2.45
N ILE A 317 13.78 7.53 1.52
CA ILE A 317 13.06 8.21 0.44
C ILE A 317 13.72 7.86 -0.89
N LEU A 318 12.92 7.43 -1.84
CA LEU A 318 13.30 7.15 -3.23
C LEU A 318 12.46 8.06 -4.15
N LEU A 319 13.12 8.79 -5.05
CA LEU A 319 12.49 9.77 -5.95
C LEU A 319 12.86 9.47 -7.41
#